data_ab9afe4457346e60781ea83362d06a40
#
_entry.id   ab9afe4457346e60781ea83362d06a40
#
_cell.length_a   1.000
_cell.length_b   1.000
_cell.length_c   1.000
_cell.angle_alpha   90.00
_cell.angle_beta   90.00
_cell.angle_gamma   90.00
#
_symmetry.space_group_name_H-M   'P 1'
#
loop_
_entity.id
_entity.type
_entity.pdbx_description
1 polymer ?
#
loop_
_entity_poly.entity_id
_entity_poly.type
_entity_poly.pdbx_seq_one_letter_code
_entity_poly.pdbx_strand_id
1 'polypeptide(L)'
;MYRTAVAGFLLLALALPAAAQTPPITITVRDNQFVPAEVAVPAGVKTELVIRNEQKTPAEFESHALHREKVIPPGGSASVFVGPLKAGRYEFFDDFHPATKGVVVVK
;
A
#
# COMPACT_ATOMS: atom_id res chain seq x y z
N MET A 1 12.77 62.71 -20.04
CA MET A 1 12.57 61.89 -18.83
C MET A 1 11.99 60.55 -19.24
N TYR A 2 12.74 59.51 -19.18
CA TYR A 2 12.33 58.18 -19.54
C TYR A 2 11.75 57.50 -18.31
N ARG A 3 10.47 57.14 -18.35
CA ARG A 3 9.89 56.25 -17.33
C ARG A 3 10.04 54.82 -17.83
N THR A 4 10.96 54.09 -17.22
CA THR A 4 11.01 52.64 -17.39
C THR A 4 9.89 52.03 -16.58
N ALA A 5 8.86 51.55 -17.27
CA ALA A 5 7.86 50.73 -16.67
C ALA A 5 8.50 49.33 -16.43
N VAL A 6 8.81 49.01 -15.20
CA VAL A 6 9.14 47.63 -14.86
C VAL A 6 7.84 46.87 -14.80
N ALA A 7 7.56 46.12 -15.88
CA ALA A 7 6.47 45.15 -15.87
C ALA A 7 6.92 44.05 -14.92
N GLY A 8 6.42 44.07 -13.68
CA GLY A 8 6.57 42.96 -12.76
C GLY A 8 5.80 41.76 -13.32
N PHE A 9 6.53 40.76 -13.79
CA PHE A 9 5.95 39.46 -14.05
C PHE A 9 5.58 38.83 -12.71
N LEU A 10 4.27 38.87 -12.37
CA LEU A 10 3.74 38.06 -11.29
C LEU A 10 3.70 36.63 -11.80
N LEU A 11 4.73 35.84 -11.47
CA LEU A 11 4.68 34.40 -11.64
C LEU A 11 3.68 33.87 -10.63
N LEU A 12 2.43 33.66 -11.08
CA LEU A 12 1.48 32.85 -10.32
C LEU A 12 1.96 31.41 -10.45
N ALA A 13 2.75 30.96 -9.46
CA ALA A 13 3.01 29.54 -9.30
C ALA A 13 1.67 28.90 -8.88
N LEU A 14 0.96 28.31 -9.85
CA LEU A 14 -0.10 27.39 -9.55
C LEU A 14 0.54 26.17 -8.86
N ALA A 15 0.53 26.18 -7.53
CA ALA A 15 0.84 25.00 -6.77
C ALA A 15 -0.26 23.98 -7.07
N LEU A 16 0.04 23.02 -7.96
CA LEU A 16 -0.80 21.83 -8.09
C LEU A 16 -0.83 21.17 -6.71
N PRO A 17 -2.03 20.89 -6.16
CA PRO A 17 -2.10 20.14 -4.93
C PRO A 17 -1.33 18.82 -5.14
N ALA A 18 -0.35 18.55 -4.31
CA ALA A 18 0.32 17.25 -4.31
C ALA A 18 -0.78 16.21 -4.22
N ALA A 19 -0.81 15.28 -5.19
CA ALA A 19 -1.74 14.14 -5.12
C ALA A 19 -1.56 13.51 -3.74
N ALA A 20 -2.63 13.49 -2.94
CA ALA A 20 -2.61 12.89 -1.62
C ALA A 20 -2.20 11.42 -1.79
N GLN A 21 -1.02 11.06 -1.29
CA GLN A 21 -0.59 9.68 -1.28
C GLN A 21 -1.41 8.94 -0.24
N THR A 22 -1.95 7.79 -0.63
CA THR A 22 -2.58 6.88 0.32
C THR A 22 -1.53 6.43 1.34
N PRO A 23 -1.77 6.63 2.64
CA PRO A 23 -0.81 6.17 3.64
C PRO A 23 -0.67 4.65 3.59
N PRO A 24 0.53 4.12 3.92
CA PRO A 24 0.75 2.68 3.98
C PRO A 24 -0.22 2.00 4.94
N ILE A 25 -0.66 0.81 4.56
CA ILE A 25 -1.52 -0.03 5.38
C ILE A 25 -0.65 -1.14 5.96
N THR A 26 -0.61 -1.25 7.28
CA THR A 26 0.17 -2.29 7.95
C THR A 26 -0.69 -3.51 8.25
N ILE A 27 -0.17 -4.67 7.86
CA ILE A 27 -0.73 -5.98 8.19
C ILE A 27 0.32 -6.72 9.00
N THR A 28 -0.01 -7.13 10.21
CA THR A 28 0.88 -7.88 11.10
C THR A 28 0.59 -9.36 11.02
N VAL A 29 1.64 -10.18 10.95
CA VAL A 29 1.54 -11.64 11.05
C VAL A 29 1.98 -12.03 12.46
N ARG A 30 1.06 -12.60 13.23
CA ARG A 30 1.32 -13.14 14.56
C ARG A 30 0.36 -14.28 14.89
N ASP A 31 0.80 -15.27 15.63
CA ASP A 31 0.00 -16.43 16.00
C ASP A 31 -0.68 -17.09 14.79
N ASN A 32 0.04 -17.16 13.66
CA ASN A 32 -0.46 -17.67 12.38
C ASN A 32 -1.74 -16.96 11.91
N GLN A 33 -1.86 -15.66 12.16
CA GLN A 33 -2.97 -14.83 11.71
C GLN A 33 -2.47 -13.52 11.11
N PHE A 34 -3.19 -13.02 10.11
CA PHE A 34 -3.03 -11.64 9.66
C PHE A 34 -3.89 -10.72 10.52
N VAL A 35 -3.30 -9.64 11.01
CA VAL A 35 -3.98 -8.65 11.84
C VAL A 35 -3.73 -7.26 11.29
N PRO A 36 -4.72 -6.57 10.77
CA PRO A 36 -6.08 -7.04 10.51
C PRO A 36 -6.13 -8.05 9.36
N ALA A 37 -7.11 -8.95 9.37
CA ALA A 37 -7.31 -9.91 8.30
C ALA A 37 -8.05 -9.32 7.09
N GLU A 38 -8.70 -8.18 7.28
CA GLU A 38 -9.38 -7.44 6.22
C GLU A 38 -8.86 -6.01 6.20
N VAL A 39 -8.41 -5.56 5.03
CA VAL A 39 -7.93 -4.20 4.83
C VAL A 39 -8.67 -3.54 3.66
N ALA A 40 -8.95 -2.26 3.81
CA ALA A 40 -9.63 -1.47 2.79
C ALA A 40 -8.60 -0.69 1.96
N VAL A 41 -8.71 -0.79 0.65
CA VAL A 41 -7.86 -0.08 -0.30
C VAL A 41 -8.77 0.73 -1.24
N PRO A 42 -8.47 2.00 -1.51
CA PRO A 42 -9.28 2.78 -2.44
C PRO A 42 -9.11 2.28 -3.88
N ALA A 43 -10.24 2.19 -4.60
CA ALA A 43 -10.22 1.81 -6.01
C ALA A 43 -9.42 2.79 -6.86
N GLY A 44 -8.66 2.27 -7.81
CA GLY A 44 -7.90 3.07 -8.76
C GLY A 44 -6.65 3.74 -8.19
N VAL A 45 -6.26 3.43 -6.97
CA VAL A 45 -5.10 4.05 -6.29
C VAL A 45 -4.06 3.00 -5.95
N LYS A 46 -2.82 3.25 -6.36
CA LYS A 46 -1.69 2.44 -5.94
C LYS A 46 -1.48 2.57 -4.44
N THR A 47 -1.43 1.46 -3.73
CA THR A 47 -1.36 1.41 -2.27
C THR A 47 -0.21 0.52 -1.82
N GLU A 48 0.51 0.96 -0.79
CA GLU A 48 1.55 0.16 -0.14
C GLU A 48 0.95 -0.63 1.02
N LEU A 49 1.13 -1.94 0.99
CA LEU A 49 0.89 -2.82 2.12
C LEU A 49 2.22 -3.09 2.79
N VAL A 50 2.34 -2.81 4.07
CA VAL A 50 3.51 -3.15 4.86
C VAL A 50 3.17 -4.39 5.68
N ILE A 51 3.84 -5.50 5.37
CA ILE A 51 3.63 -6.74 6.09
C ILE A 51 4.71 -6.86 7.16
N ARG A 52 4.30 -6.91 8.41
CA ARG A 52 5.19 -7.06 9.56
C ARG A 52 5.06 -8.46 10.12
N ASN A 53 6.16 -9.21 10.12
CA ASN A 53 6.17 -10.55 10.67
C ASN A 53 6.73 -10.51 12.11
N GLU A 54 5.85 -10.63 13.10
CA GLU A 54 6.23 -10.69 14.52
C GLU A 54 6.53 -12.12 14.98
N GLN A 55 6.55 -13.08 14.07
CA GLN A 55 6.82 -14.47 14.38
C GLN A 55 8.31 -14.79 14.31
N LYS A 56 8.69 -15.91 14.88
CA LYS A 56 10.06 -16.42 14.84
C LYS A 56 10.36 -17.25 13.59
N THR A 57 9.36 -17.50 12.78
CA THR A 57 9.44 -18.21 11.50
C THR A 57 9.10 -17.26 10.36
N PRO A 58 9.61 -17.51 9.13
CA PRO A 58 9.26 -16.67 8.00
C PRO A 58 7.78 -16.82 7.65
N ALA A 59 7.21 -15.77 7.07
CA ALA A 59 5.89 -15.78 6.46
C ALA A 59 6.03 -15.49 4.97
N GLU A 60 5.12 -15.98 4.15
CA GLU A 60 5.07 -15.65 2.74
C GLU A 60 3.70 -15.10 2.38
N PHE A 61 3.67 -13.78 2.11
CA PHE A 61 2.47 -13.15 1.57
C PHE A 61 2.28 -13.61 0.14
N GLU A 62 1.17 -14.28 -0.13
CA GLU A 62 0.81 -14.80 -1.44
C GLU A 62 -0.58 -14.36 -1.81
N SER A 63 -0.75 -13.84 -3.02
CA SER A 63 -2.07 -13.54 -3.55
C SER A 63 -2.12 -13.81 -5.04
N HIS A 64 -2.92 -14.79 -5.44
CA HIS A 64 -3.19 -15.06 -6.84
C HIS A 64 -3.99 -13.92 -7.47
N ALA A 65 -4.98 -13.40 -6.73
CA ALA A 65 -5.83 -12.32 -7.20
C ALA A 65 -5.07 -11.01 -7.45
N LEU A 66 -4.04 -10.74 -6.64
CA LEU A 66 -3.21 -9.53 -6.75
C LEU A 66 -1.94 -9.77 -7.60
N HIS A 67 -1.64 -11.01 -7.96
CA HIS A 67 -0.38 -11.40 -8.61
C HIS A 67 0.84 -10.93 -7.82
N ARG A 68 0.84 -11.19 -6.50
CA ARG A 68 1.91 -10.79 -5.59
C ARG A 68 2.39 -11.96 -4.74
N GLU A 69 3.68 -11.96 -4.50
CA GLU A 69 4.36 -12.92 -3.67
C GLU A 69 5.53 -12.23 -2.98
N LYS A 70 5.62 -12.37 -1.65
CA LYS A 70 6.70 -11.76 -0.87
C LYS A 70 6.98 -12.56 0.38
N VAL A 71 8.24 -12.96 0.57
CA VAL A 71 8.70 -13.57 1.82
C VAL A 71 9.08 -12.48 2.80
N ILE A 72 8.56 -12.60 4.01
CA ILE A 72 8.88 -11.70 5.12
C ILE A 72 9.68 -12.48 6.16
N PRO A 73 10.94 -12.10 6.41
CA PRO A 73 11.75 -12.84 7.37
C PRO A 73 11.21 -12.73 8.80
N PRO A 74 11.62 -13.66 9.69
CA PRO A 74 11.22 -13.56 11.10
C PRO A 74 11.58 -12.21 11.70
N GLY A 75 10.64 -11.58 12.37
CA GLY A 75 10.83 -10.26 13.00
C GLY A 75 11.02 -9.10 12.02
N GLY A 76 10.90 -9.35 10.72
CA GLY A 76 11.10 -8.35 9.67
C GLY A 76 9.81 -7.77 9.12
N SER A 77 9.97 -6.86 8.19
CA SER A 77 8.87 -6.23 7.43
C SER A 77 9.22 -6.19 5.95
N ALA A 78 8.20 -6.19 5.12
CA ALA A 78 8.35 -6.02 3.68
C ALA A 78 7.17 -5.23 3.13
N SER A 79 7.42 -4.49 2.05
CA SER A 79 6.39 -3.74 1.34
C SER A 79 5.87 -4.54 0.15
N VAL A 80 4.56 -4.55 -0.01
CA VAL A 80 3.87 -5.10 -1.17
C VAL A 80 3.01 -3.99 -1.75
N PHE A 81 3.30 -3.59 -2.97
CA PHE A 81 2.51 -2.57 -3.66
C PHE A 81 1.39 -3.24 -4.45
N VAL A 82 0.18 -2.74 -4.28
CA VAL A 82 -1.01 -3.22 -4.99
C VAL A 82 -1.71 -2.08 -5.69
N GLY A 83 -2.38 -2.39 -6.79
CA GLY A 83 -3.17 -1.41 -7.52
C GLY A 83 -2.41 -0.65 -8.62
N PRO A 84 -3.14 0.20 -9.32
CA PRO A 84 -4.58 0.50 -9.19
C PRO A 84 -5.48 -0.73 -9.41
N LEU A 85 -6.46 -0.92 -8.53
CA LEU A 85 -7.37 -2.06 -8.57
C LEU A 85 -8.81 -1.60 -8.78
N LYS A 86 -9.60 -2.45 -9.44
CA LYS A 86 -11.05 -2.28 -9.52
C LYS A 86 -11.68 -2.69 -8.18
N ALA A 87 -12.85 -2.13 -7.89
CA ALA A 87 -13.65 -2.54 -6.74
C ALA A 87 -13.84 -4.06 -6.73
N GLY A 88 -13.66 -4.68 -5.58
CA GLY A 88 -13.75 -6.12 -5.41
C GLY A 88 -13.05 -6.61 -4.15
N ARG A 89 -12.98 -7.93 -4.02
CA ARG A 89 -12.33 -8.61 -2.91
C ARG A 89 -11.16 -9.42 -3.46
N TYR A 90 -9.98 -9.22 -2.90
CA TYR A 90 -8.73 -9.85 -3.35
C TYR A 90 -8.14 -10.61 -2.17
N GLU A 91 -8.23 -11.93 -2.21
CA GLU A 91 -7.73 -12.78 -1.14
C GLU A 91 -6.21 -12.89 -1.16
N PHE A 92 -5.63 -13.01 0.02
CA PHE A 92 -4.23 -13.35 0.23
C PHE A 92 -4.10 -14.38 1.36
N PHE A 93 -2.96 -15.03 1.43
CA PHE A 93 -2.69 -16.05 2.43
C PHE A 93 -1.19 -16.15 2.70
N ASP A 94 -0.83 -16.85 3.75
CA ASP A 94 0.56 -17.20 4.04
C ASP A 94 0.83 -18.57 3.41
N ASP A 95 1.67 -18.61 2.38
CA ASP A 95 1.95 -19.86 1.65
C ASP A 95 2.67 -20.89 2.52
N PHE A 96 3.35 -20.47 3.58
CA PHE A 96 3.94 -21.40 4.56
C PHE A 96 2.90 -21.95 5.55
N HIS A 97 1.75 -21.28 5.67
CA HIS A 97 0.62 -21.68 6.52
C HIS A 97 -0.68 -21.33 5.81
N PRO A 98 -1.11 -22.14 4.82
CA PRO A 98 -2.21 -21.74 3.91
C PRO A 98 -3.57 -21.51 4.58
N ALA A 99 -3.76 -21.98 5.80
CA ALA A 99 -4.97 -21.69 6.58
C ALA A 99 -5.00 -20.23 7.09
N THR A 100 -3.85 -19.54 7.11
CA THR A 100 -3.73 -18.13 7.47
C THR A 100 -4.11 -17.29 6.25
N LYS A 101 -5.25 -16.63 6.33
CA LYS A 101 -5.86 -15.91 5.20
C LYS A 101 -6.28 -14.50 5.57
N GLY A 102 -6.31 -13.64 4.56
CA GLY A 102 -6.85 -12.31 4.65
C GLY A 102 -7.46 -11.86 3.34
N VAL A 103 -7.99 -10.67 3.30
CA VAL A 103 -8.62 -10.10 2.11
C VAL A 103 -8.38 -8.60 2.02
N VAL A 104 -8.06 -8.15 0.82
CA VAL A 104 -8.05 -6.74 0.46
C VAL A 104 -9.43 -6.42 -0.13
N VAL A 105 -10.13 -5.48 0.49
CA VAL A 105 -11.43 -5.00 0.02
C VAL A 105 -11.22 -3.67 -0.67
N VAL A 106 -11.55 -3.59 -1.94
CA VAL A 106 -11.41 -2.40 -2.76
C VAL A 106 -12.79 -1.82 -3.06
N LYS A 107 -12.95 -0.56 -2.69
CA LYS A 107 -14.19 0.18 -2.93
C LYS A 107 -13.90 1.50 -3.64
#